data_b2a2322bfe28aa69dd3fa2239ba9a059
#
_entry.id   b2a2322bfe28aa69dd3fa2239ba9a059
#
_cell.length_a   1.000
_cell.length_b   1.000
_cell.length_c   1.000
_cell.angle_alpha   90.00
_cell.angle_beta   90.00
_cell.angle_gamma   90.00
#
_symmetry.space_group_name_H-M   'P 1'
#
loop_
_entity.id
_entity.type
_entity.pdbx_description
1 polymer ?
#
loop_
_entity_poly.entity_id
_entity_poly.type
_entity_poly.pdbx_seq_one_letter_code
_entity_poly.pdbx_strand_id
1 'polypeptide(L)'
;MDSKVIRETLRKCQLFAGLSDEELKPIVELARVEEYKAGDIIYEQGHFGTKLYCLSKGQVSLLRRIGLSDGTTATSTVYILRETRLRRIMGCWCTLLGEDHIQMCSAKCDKPSKVVSMACSDLKKAFDKNPGIQTKILEKFILILRDRLESSYAALETL
;
A
#
# COMPACT_ATOMS: atom_id res chain seq x y z
N MET A 1 22.52 5.19 0.90
CA MET A 1 21.57 6.27 1.19
C MET A 1 20.14 5.76 1.19
N ASP A 2 19.72 5.01 0.21
CA ASP A 2 18.36 4.47 0.11
C ASP A 2 17.99 3.50 1.23
N SER A 3 18.91 2.65 1.69
CA SER A 3 18.66 1.69 2.77
C SER A 3 18.21 2.36 4.09
N LYS A 4 18.75 3.55 4.40
CA LYS A 4 18.33 4.34 5.56
C LYS A 4 16.90 4.85 5.39
N VAL A 5 16.60 5.43 4.23
CA VAL A 5 15.26 5.94 3.88
C VAL A 5 14.23 4.81 3.92
N ILE A 6 14.56 3.66 3.34
CA ILE A 6 13.70 2.46 3.36
C ILE A 6 13.41 2.04 4.80
N ARG A 7 14.43 1.86 5.62
CA ARG A 7 14.29 1.44 7.02
C ARG A 7 13.43 2.41 7.82
N GLU A 8 13.71 3.70 7.73
CA GLU A 8 12.94 4.75 8.42
C GLU A 8 11.47 4.77 7.96
N THR A 9 11.22 4.59 6.67
CA THR A 9 9.87 4.53 6.12
C THR A 9 9.10 3.33 6.65
N LEU A 10 9.69 2.15 6.60
CA LEU A 10 9.06 0.92 7.08
C LEU A 10 8.80 0.96 8.59
N ARG A 11 9.69 1.55 9.37
CA ARG A 11 9.50 1.76 10.82
C ARG A 11 8.30 2.66 11.14
N LYS A 12 8.01 3.62 10.28
CA LYS A 12 6.85 4.53 10.42
C LYS A 12 5.56 3.96 9.82
N CYS A 13 5.63 2.83 9.15
CA CYS A 13 4.47 2.14 8.59
C CYS A 13 3.93 1.13 9.60
N GLN A 14 2.65 1.24 9.93
CA GLN A 14 1.99 0.33 10.90
C GLN A 14 2.24 -1.15 10.58
N LEU A 15 2.28 -1.51 9.30
CA LEU A 15 2.46 -2.89 8.87
C LEU A 15 3.76 -3.51 9.38
N PHE A 16 4.85 -2.74 9.42
CA PHE A 16 6.20 -3.20 9.72
C PHE A 16 6.74 -2.73 11.07
N ALA A 17 6.04 -1.82 11.73
CA ALA A 17 6.51 -1.16 12.95
C ALA A 17 6.76 -2.14 14.12
N GLY A 18 6.09 -3.30 14.14
CA GLY A 18 6.24 -4.33 15.16
C GLY A 18 7.38 -5.31 14.94
N LEU A 19 8.11 -5.21 13.82
CA LEU A 19 9.22 -6.11 13.50
C LEU A 19 10.51 -5.66 14.21
N SER A 20 11.33 -6.62 14.63
CA SER A 20 12.70 -6.35 15.11
C SER A 20 13.59 -5.88 13.94
N ASP A 21 14.79 -5.37 14.26
CA ASP A 21 15.76 -4.98 13.22
C ASP A 21 16.21 -6.16 12.36
N GLU A 22 16.35 -7.33 12.97
CA GLU A 22 16.69 -8.56 12.26
C GLU A 22 15.56 -9.03 11.32
N GLU A 23 14.32 -8.98 11.81
CA GLU A 23 13.14 -9.32 11.00
C GLU A 23 12.92 -8.34 9.84
N LEU A 24 13.24 -7.06 10.04
CA LEU A 24 13.09 -6.03 9.02
C LEU A 24 14.17 -6.08 7.94
N LYS A 25 15.36 -6.58 8.26
CA LYS A 25 16.51 -6.59 7.37
C LYS A 25 16.23 -7.20 5.99
N PRO A 26 15.69 -8.43 5.87
CA PRO A 26 15.42 -9.03 4.56
C PRO A 26 14.39 -8.22 3.75
N ILE A 27 13.45 -7.53 4.41
CA ILE A 27 12.47 -6.69 3.74
C ILE A 27 13.14 -5.42 3.19
N VAL A 28 14.04 -4.82 3.96
CA VAL A 28 14.83 -3.65 3.52
C VAL A 28 15.68 -3.97 2.29
N GLU A 29 16.26 -5.16 2.25
CA GLU A 29 17.15 -5.59 1.14
C GLU A 29 16.42 -5.75 -0.20
N LEU A 30 15.16 -6.17 -0.17
CA LEU A 30 14.35 -6.34 -1.38
C LEU A 30 13.56 -5.09 -1.79
N ALA A 31 13.49 -4.09 -0.93
CA ALA A 31 12.73 -2.87 -1.17
C ALA A 31 13.49 -1.86 -2.05
N ARG A 32 12.74 -0.99 -2.74
CA ARG A 32 13.27 0.09 -3.59
C ARG A 32 12.56 1.40 -3.28
N VAL A 33 13.26 2.51 -3.51
CA VAL A 33 12.67 3.85 -3.43
C VAL A 33 12.25 4.28 -4.83
N GLU A 34 11.01 4.73 -4.96
CA GLU A 34 10.46 5.29 -6.19
C GLU A 34 9.95 6.72 -5.92
N GLU A 35 10.17 7.63 -6.87
CA GLU A 35 9.75 9.04 -6.78
C GLU A 35 8.73 9.35 -7.86
N TYR A 36 7.68 10.08 -7.48
CA TYR A 36 6.57 10.47 -8.35
C TYR A 36 6.31 11.97 -8.24
N LYS A 37 5.90 12.58 -9.35
CA LYS A 37 5.46 13.98 -9.39
C LYS A 37 4.01 14.09 -8.95
N ALA A 38 3.57 15.30 -8.62
CA ALA A 38 2.15 15.58 -8.42
C ALA A 38 1.36 15.22 -9.69
N GLY A 39 0.26 14.49 -9.53
CA GLY A 39 -0.57 14.02 -10.63
C GLY A 39 -0.19 12.65 -11.19
N ASP A 40 0.98 12.12 -10.89
CA ASP A 40 1.38 10.79 -11.35
C ASP A 40 0.50 9.70 -10.74
N ILE A 41 0.29 8.64 -11.53
CA ILE A 41 -0.43 7.43 -11.10
C ILE A 41 0.59 6.34 -10.78
N ILE A 42 0.56 5.83 -9.55
CA ILE A 42 1.44 4.74 -9.11
C ILE A 42 0.97 3.40 -9.66
N TYR A 43 -0.33 3.16 -9.59
CA TYR A 43 -1.01 2.00 -10.19
C TYR A 43 -2.46 2.33 -10.50
N GLU A 44 -3.06 1.60 -11.42
CA GLU A 44 -4.43 1.86 -11.90
C GLU A 44 -5.40 0.76 -11.50
N GLN A 45 -6.63 1.17 -11.21
CA GLN A 45 -7.76 0.27 -10.99
C GLN A 45 -7.94 -0.68 -12.17
N GLY A 46 -8.16 -1.95 -11.89
CA GLY A 46 -8.39 -2.99 -12.89
C GLY A 46 -7.11 -3.65 -13.41
N HIS A 47 -5.92 -3.10 -13.14
CA HIS A 47 -4.66 -3.74 -13.49
C HIS A 47 -4.24 -4.76 -12.45
N PHE A 48 -3.45 -5.75 -12.85
CA PHE A 48 -2.84 -6.69 -11.92
C PHE A 48 -1.87 -5.99 -10.98
N GLY A 49 -2.00 -6.24 -9.68
CA GLY A 49 -1.08 -5.74 -8.66
C GLY A 49 0.07 -6.72 -8.43
N THR A 50 1.30 -6.22 -8.47
CA THR A 50 2.52 -7.00 -8.26
C THR A 50 3.40 -6.46 -7.15
N LYS A 51 3.12 -5.25 -6.69
CA LYS A 51 3.92 -4.57 -5.67
C LYS A 51 3.06 -4.09 -4.50
N LEU A 52 3.68 -4.09 -3.34
CA LEU A 52 3.23 -3.40 -2.14
C LEU A 52 4.04 -2.10 -2.00
N TYR A 53 3.37 -1.01 -1.63
CA TYR A 53 4.00 0.31 -1.51
C TYR A 53 3.77 0.88 -0.12
N CYS A 54 4.80 1.49 0.45
CA CYS A 54 4.70 2.27 1.68
C CYS A 54 5.04 3.74 1.39
N LEU A 55 4.13 4.65 1.72
CA LEU A 55 4.36 6.09 1.53
C LEU A 55 5.44 6.59 2.49
N SER A 56 6.52 7.12 1.94
CA SER A 56 7.62 7.76 2.69
C SER A 56 7.37 9.25 2.89
N LYS A 57 7.05 9.95 1.79
CA LYS A 57 6.82 11.39 1.77
C LYS A 57 5.73 11.76 0.77
N GLY A 58 4.99 12.82 1.06
CA GLY A 58 3.95 13.34 0.18
C GLY A 58 2.54 12.93 0.59
N GLN A 59 1.65 12.84 -0.41
CA GLN A 59 0.26 12.46 -0.22
C GLN A 59 -0.26 11.73 -1.45
N VAL A 60 -0.95 10.63 -1.23
CA VAL A 60 -1.53 9.78 -2.28
C VAL A 60 -3.01 9.54 -2.00
N SER A 61 -3.86 9.82 -2.97
CA SER A 61 -5.28 9.50 -2.94
C SER A 61 -5.56 8.18 -3.62
N LEU A 62 -6.33 7.31 -2.96
CA LEU A 62 -6.89 6.11 -3.57
C LEU A 62 -8.25 6.45 -4.17
N LEU A 63 -8.33 6.33 -5.49
CA LEU A 63 -9.49 6.71 -6.29
C LEU A 63 -10.17 5.48 -6.86
N ARG A 64 -11.49 5.40 -6.69
CA ARG A 64 -12.29 4.34 -7.30
C ARG A 64 -13.23 4.93 -8.34
N ARG A 65 -13.17 4.40 -9.55
CA ARG A 65 -14.10 4.68 -10.64
C ARG A 65 -15.29 3.74 -10.52
N ILE A 66 -16.48 4.30 -10.54
CA ILE A 66 -17.75 3.60 -10.38
C ILE A 66 -18.59 3.87 -11.62
N GLY A 67 -19.14 2.81 -12.25
CA GLY A 67 -20.13 2.93 -13.30
C GLY A 67 -21.48 3.34 -12.73
N LEU A 68 -22.13 4.30 -13.36
CA LEU A 68 -23.47 4.77 -13.00
C LEU A 68 -24.54 4.15 -13.92
N SER A 69 -25.79 4.15 -13.45
CA SER A 69 -26.91 3.56 -14.16
C SER A 69 -27.22 4.21 -15.54
N ASP A 70 -26.80 5.45 -15.73
CA ASP A 70 -26.92 6.19 -16.99
C ASP A 70 -25.80 5.92 -18.00
N GLY A 71 -24.89 4.99 -17.70
CA GLY A 71 -23.73 4.63 -18.52
C GLY A 71 -22.53 5.55 -18.33
N THR A 72 -22.61 6.59 -17.51
CA THR A 72 -21.48 7.45 -17.15
C THR A 72 -20.66 6.83 -16.02
N THR A 73 -19.52 7.44 -15.69
CA THR A 73 -18.67 7.04 -14.59
C THR A 73 -18.46 8.18 -13.61
N ALA A 74 -18.43 7.87 -12.33
CA ALA A 74 -18.00 8.78 -11.27
C ALA A 74 -16.69 8.28 -10.64
N THR A 75 -15.88 9.21 -10.15
CA THR A 75 -14.65 8.88 -9.40
C THR A 75 -14.82 9.37 -7.97
N SER A 76 -14.60 8.47 -7.02
CA SER A 76 -14.66 8.76 -5.59
C SER A 76 -13.30 8.54 -4.95
N THR A 77 -12.91 9.43 -4.05
CA THR A 77 -11.74 9.23 -3.19
C THR A 77 -12.15 8.33 -2.02
N VAL A 78 -11.63 7.11 -1.99
CA VAL A 78 -11.99 6.12 -0.95
C VAL A 78 -11.02 6.11 0.22
N TYR A 79 -9.81 6.63 0.03
CA TYR A 79 -8.81 6.77 1.09
C TYR A 79 -7.71 7.76 0.70
N ILE A 80 -7.10 8.43 1.69
CA ILE A 80 -5.97 9.32 1.49
C ILE A 80 -4.82 8.90 2.41
N LEU A 81 -3.68 8.57 1.79
CA LEU A 81 -2.45 8.29 2.51
C LEU A 81 -1.66 9.59 2.71
N ARG A 82 -1.18 9.81 3.93
CA ARG A 82 -0.37 10.98 4.31
C ARG A 82 0.90 10.55 5.03
N GLU A 83 1.99 11.23 4.77
CA GLU A 83 3.27 10.99 5.45
C GLU A 83 3.24 11.21 6.98
N THR A 84 2.24 11.95 7.45
CA THR A 84 2.02 12.22 8.88
C THR A 84 1.25 11.11 9.62
N ARG A 85 0.78 10.08 8.90
CA ARG A 85 0.00 8.97 9.45
C ARG A 85 0.80 7.69 9.45
N LEU A 86 0.44 6.74 10.32
CA LEU A 86 1.09 5.42 10.41
C LEU A 86 0.61 4.43 9.34
N ARG A 87 -0.59 4.65 8.81
CA ARG A 87 -1.26 3.76 7.85
C ARG A 87 -0.94 4.18 6.42
N ARG A 88 0.26 3.86 5.99
CA ARG A 88 0.87 4.35 4.75
C ARG A 88 0.97 3.31 3.65
N ILE A 89 0.35 2.14 3.85
CA ILE A 89 0.48 1.01 2.94
C ILE A 89 -0.60 1.04 1.85
N MET A 90 -0.22 0.69 0.63
CA MET A 90 -1.11 0.56 -0.52
C MET A 90 -0.55 -0.47 -1.51
N GLY A 91 -1.33 -0.84 -2.51
CA GLY A 91 -0.96 -1.78 -3.54
C GLY A 91 -1.62 -3.14 -3.36
N CYS A 92 -0.98 -4.19 -3.81
CA CYS A 92 -1.51 -5.54 -3.71
C CYS A 92 -1.08 -6.23 -2.42
N TRP A 93 -1.98 -6.97 -1.79
CA TRP A 93 -1.69 -7.80 -0.61
C TRP A 93 -2.11 -9.26 -0.80
N CYS A 94 -3.06 -9.58 -1.68
CA CYS A 94 -3.48 -10.96 -1.92
C CYS A 94 -2.35 -11.83 -2.48
N THR A 95 -1.44 -11.26 -3.27
CA THR A 95 -0.24 -11.96 -3.77
C THR A 95 0.71 -12.44 -2.68
N LEU A 96 0.62 -11.88 -1.47
CA LEU A 96 1.36 -12.39 -0.30
C LEU A 96 0.87 -13.77 0.13
N LEU A 97 -0.36 -14.13 -0.26
CA LEU A 97 -0.98 -15.43 -0.03
C LEU A 97 -0.90 -16.34 -1.27
N GLY A 98 -0.25 -15.89 -2.35
CA GLY A 98 -0.15 -16.62 -3.61
C GLY A 98 -1.37 -16.46 -4.53
N GLU A 99 -2.28 -15.53 -4.22
CA GLU A 99 -3.46 -15.23 -5.02
C GLU A 99 -3.23 -14.02 -5.93
N ASP A 100 -3.80 -14.05 -7.12
CA ASP A 100 -3.79 -12.89 -8.01
C ASP A 100 -4.55 -11.72 -7.39
N HIS A 101 -4.02 -10.52 -7.58
CA HIS A 101 -4.64 -9.29 -7.10
C HIS A 101 -4.90 -8.33 -8.25
N ILE A 102 -6.17 -7.98 -8.42
CA ILE A 102 -6.57 -6.87 -9.31
C ILE A 102 -6.75 -5.64 -8.46
N GLN A 103 -6.10 -4.53 -8.85
CA GLN A 103 -6.17 -3.26 -8.13
C GLN A 103 -7.61 -2.74 -8.08
N MET A 104 -8.16 -2.61 -6.88
CA MET A 104 -9.52 -2.14 -6.67
C MET A 104 -9.66 -0.62 -6.77
N CYS A 105 -8.55 0.10 -6.70
CA CYS A 105 -8.47 1.56 -6.79
C CYS A 105 -7.23 1.96 -7.58
N SER A 106 -7.25 3.18 -8.13
CA SER A 106 -6.04 3.84 -8.63
C SER A 106 -5.37 4.62 -7.50
N ALA A 107 -4.04 4.66 -7.48
CA ALA A 107 -3.27 5.46 -6.54
C ALA A 107 -2.67 6.66 -7.28
N LYS A 108 -3.15 7.86 -6.95
CA LYS A 108 -2.71 9.13 -7.55
C LYS A 108 -1.97 10.00 -6.55
N CYS A 109 -0.83 10.51 -6.95
CA CYS A 109 -0.06 11.44 -6.14
C CYS A 109 -0.68 12.85 -6.16
N ASP A 110 -1.13 13.33 -5.01
CA ASP A 110 -1.67 14.70 -4.88
C ASP A 110 -0.54 15.74 -4.80
N LYS A 111 0.64 15.31 -4.37
CA LYS A 111 1.88 16.09 -4.24
C LYS A 111 3.05 15.28 -4.76
N PRO A 112 4.23 15.91 -5.00
CA PRO A 112 5.45 15.13 -5.21
C PRO A 112 5.62 14.14 -4.07
N SER A 113 5.74 12.86 -4.40
CA SER A 113 5.70 11.77 -3.42
C SER A 113 6.86 10.83 -3.60
N LYS A 114 7.29 10.27 -2.48
CA LYS A 114 8.31 9.23 -2.42
C LYS A 114 7.70 8.00 -1.74
N VAL A 115 7.84 6.84 -2.38
CA VAL A 115 7.34 5.57 -1.86
C VAL A 115 8.45 4.54 -1.78
N VAL A 116 8.30 3.62 -0.85
CA VAL A 116 9.10 2.39 -0.78
C VAL A 116 8.27 1.28 -1.38
N SER A 117 8.75 0.67 -2.46
CA SER A 117 8.09 -0.42 -3.17
C SER A 117 8.74 -1.75 -2.87
N MET A 118 7.94 -2.81 -2.82
CA MET A 118 8.35 -4.18 -2.58
C MET A 118 7.58 -5.11 -3.51
N ALA A 119 8.27 -5.96 -4.26
CA ALA A 119 7.62 -6.98 -5.06
C ALA A 119 6.94 -8.01 -4.14
N CYS A 120 5.64 -8.25 -4.34
CA CYS A 120 4.88 -9.18 -3.50
C CYS A 120 5.41 -10.62 -3.58
N SER A 121 5.94 -11.03 -4.75
CA SER A 121 6.58 -12.35 -4.92
C SER A 121 7.84 -12.51 -4.05
N ASP A 122 8.63 -11.46 -3.91
CA ASP A 122 9.84 -11.48 -3.08
C ASP A 122 9.50 -11.43 -1.59
N LEU A 123 8.50 -10.63 -1.23
CA LEU A 123 7.95 -10.62 0.15
C LEU A 123 7.43 -12.00 0.54
N LYS A 124 6.68 -12.66 -0.35
CA LYS A 124 6.18 -14.02 -0.10
C LYS A 124 7.30 -15.00 0.17
N LYS A 125 8.35 -14.99 -0.64
CA LYS A 125 9.54 -15.84 -0.42
C LYS A 125 10.21 -15.57 0.93
N ALA A 126 10.33 -14.30 1.33
CA ALA A 126 10.87 -13.93 2.63
C ALA A 126 9.99 -14.43 3.79
N PHE A 127 8.67 -14.35 3.64
CA PHE A 127 7.71 -14.84 4.65
C PHE A 127 7.68 -16.36 4.73
N ASP A 128 7.79 -17.07 3.62
CA ASP A 128 7.88 -18.54 3.60
C ASP A 128 9.11 -19.06 4.37
N LYS A 129 10.20 -18.28 4.36
CA LYS A 129 11.40 -18.56 5.16
C LYS A 129 11.26 -18.16 6.63
N ASN A 130 10.29 -17.32 6.98
CA ASN A 130 10.11 -16.75 8.31
C ASN A 130 8.62 -16.64 8.67
N PRO A 131 7.96 -17.75 9.03
CA PRO A 131 6.52 -17.77 9.32
C PRO A 131 6.10 -16.82 10.46
N GLY A 132 7.00 -16.55 11.42
CA GLY A 132 6.76 -15.59 12.51
C GLY A 132 6.60 -14.15 12.01
N ILE A 133 7.35 -13.74 11.01
CA ILE A 133 7.21 -12.42 10.35
C ILE A 133 5.88 -12.35 9.62
N GLN A 134 5.54 -13.40 8.86
CA GLN A 134 4.28 -13.48 8.13
C GLN A 134 3.07 -13.30 9.05
N THR A 135 3.04 -13.99 10.19
CA THR A 135 1.95 -13.88 11.17
C THR A 135 1.81 -12.45 11.67
N LYS A 136 2.90 -11.80 12.07
CA LYS A 136 2.90 -10.40 12.52
C LYS A 136 2.36 -9.44 11.46
N ILE A 137 2.75 -9.64 10.21
CA ILE A 137 2.31 -8.83 9.06
C ILE A 137 0.80 -9.03 8.81
N LEU A 138 0.32 -10.27 8.77
CA LEU A 138 -1.09 -10.58 8.52
C LEU A 138 -2.00 -10.04 9.61
N GLU A 139 -1.60 -10.08 10.88
CA GLU A 139 -2.33 -9.46 11.98
C GLU A 139 -2.51 -7.94 11.77
N LYS A 140 -1.46 -7.25 11.32
CA LYS A 140 -1.54 -5.82 11.02
C LYS A 140 -2.41 -5.53 9.79
N PHE A 141 -2.40 -6.39 8.80
CA PHE A 141 -3.27 -6.25 7.64
C PHE A 141 -4.76 -6.28 8.00
N ILE A 142 -5.17 -7.12 8.94
CA ILE A 142 -6.57 -7.17 9.40
C ILE A 142 -7.02 -5.78 9.88
N LEU A 143 -6.20 -5.10 10.67
CA LEU A 143 -6.51 -3.75 11.16
C LEU A 143 -6.54 -2.71 10.05
N ILE A 144 -5.61 -2.80 9.10
CA ILE A 144 -5.55 -1.90 7.94
C ILE A 144 -6.77 -2.10 7.04
N LEU A 145 -7.16 -3.35 6.77
CA LEU A 145 -8.33 -3.66 5.95
C LEU A 145 -9.63 -3.19 6.59
N ARG A 146 -9.76 -3.31 7.91
CA ARG A 146 -10.89 -2.72 8.64
C ARG A 146 -11.01 -1.22 8.36
N ASP A 147 -9.92 -0.47 8.48
CA ASP A 147 -9.94 0.97 8.26
C ASP A 147 -10.25 1.34 6.81
N ARG A 148 -9.76 0.55 5.86
CA ARG A 148 -10.08 0.73 4.43
C ARG A 148 -11.57 0.53 4.19
N LEU A 149 -12.14 -0.50 4.80
CA LEU A 149 -13.55 -0.82 4.68
C LEU A 149 -14.42 0.28 5.29
N GLU A 150 -14.10 0.74 6.49
CA GLU A 150 -14.79 1.86 7.15
C GLU A 150 -14.73 3.14 6.29
N SER A 151 -13.56 3.46 5.74
CA SER A 151 -13.39 4.61 4.84
C SER A 151 -14.19 4.47 3.56
N SER A 152 -14.26 3.26 3.00
CA SER A 152 -15.05 2.98 1.79
C SER A 152 -16.55 3.12 2.07
N TYR A 153 -17.03 2.68 3.21
CA TYR A 153 -18.44 2.87 3.60
C TYR A 153 -18.77 4.36 3.78
N ALA A 154 -17.88 5.12 4.44
CA ALA A 154 -18.06 6.56 4.58
C ALA A 154 -18.11 7.27 3.22
N ALA A 155 -17.31 6.85 2.26
CA ALA A 155 -17.34 7.40 0.90
C ALA A 155 -18.68 7.09 0.18
N LEU A 156 -19.28 5.92 0.42
CA LEU A 156 -20.59 5.56 -0.15
C LEU A 156 -21.72 6.42 0.42
N GLU A 157 -21.63 6.83 1.67
CA GLU A 157 -22.66 7.69 2.30
C GLU A 157 -22.69 9.11 1.71
N THR A 158 -21.67 9.52 0.95
CA THR A 158 -21.59 10.84 0.30
C THR A 158 -22.01 10.82 -1.17
N LEU A 159 -22.34 9.68 -1.71
CA LEU A 159 -22.88 9.53 -3.08
C LEU A 159 -24.39 9.85 -3.14
#